data_b1679a1d16710be0d3f60f3ec37de785
#
_entry.id   b1679a1d16710be0d3f60f3ec37de785
#
_cell.length_a   1.000
_cell.length_b   1.000
_cell.length_c   1.000
_cell.angle_alpha   90.00
_cell.angle_beta   90.00
_cell.angle_gamma   90.00
#
_symmetry.space_group_name_H-M   'P 1'
#
loop_
_entity.id
_entity.type
_entity.pdbx_description
1 polymer ?
#
loop_
_entity_poly.entity_id
_entity_poly.type
_entity_poly.pdbx_seq_one_letter_code
_entity_poly.pdbx_strand_id
1 'polypeptide(L)'
;MLEKYIDEVARTTGNTFMTENKVPPHLTVAAIEARSVKELRQPFLDMAKGLKAGSISLVSTGQLLPYVFYVTPVLNEYLTELSNKVYCAFKDLPDAEISKYYRPGNWLPHVTIGKKLSEEQMKQAFEVMYKRFQPLEAEIVEIGLSKVNPHEDGLIDNV
;
A
#
# COMPACT_ATOMS: atom_id res chain seq x y z
N MET A 1 -13.39 -7.86 1.97
CA MET A 1 -14.23 -6.63 1.91
C MET A 1 -13.58 -5.52 1.08
N LEU A 2 -12.29 -5.28 1.19
CA LEU A 2 -11.57 -4.27 0.40
C LEU A 2 -11.66 -4.53 -1.11
N GLU A 3 -11.56 -5.78 -1.55
CA GLU A 3 -11.78 -6.18 -2.96
C GLU A 3 -13.14 -5.73 -3.48
N LYS A 4 -14.20 -5.87 -2.66
CA LYS A 4 -15.53 -5.39 -3.04
C LYS A 4 -15.58 -3.88 -3.27
N TYR A 5 -14.81 -3.10 -2.52
CA TYR A 5 -14.71 -1.66 -2.75
C TYR A 5 -13.94 -1.35 -4.03
N ILE A 6 -12.88 -2.08 -4.33
CA ILE A 6 -12.15 -1.96 -5.61
C ILE A 6 -13.09 -2.26 -6.78
N ASP A 7 -13.84 -3.36 -6.70
CA ASP A 7 -14.81 -3.75 -7.74
C ASP A 7 -15.93 -2.71 -7.91
N GLU A 8 -16.45 -2.17 -6.79
CA GLU A 8 -17.51 -1.18 -6.80
C GLU A 8 -17.03 0.14 -7.43
N VAL A 9 -15.83 0.60 -7.10
CA VAL A 9 -15.21 1.77 -7.72
C VAL A 9 -14.98 1.51 -9.20
N ALA A 10 -14.40 0.37 -9.57
CA ALA A 10 -14.17 0.02 -10.98
C ALA A 10 -15.49 0.01 -11.79
N ARG A 11 -16.52 -0.62 -11.25
CA ARG A 11 -17.85 -0.70 -11.90
C ARG A 11 -18.51 0.68 -12.05
N THR A 12 -18.38 1.55 -11.05
CA THR A 12 -19.05 2.85 -11.06
C THR A 12 -18.32 3.85 -11.94
N THR A 13 -16.99 3.83 -11.91
CA THR A 13 -16.16 4.79 -12.66
C THR A 13 -15.81 4.32 -14.08
N GLY A 14 -16.00 3.03 -14.39
CA GLY A 14 -15.48 2.41 -15.60
C GLY A 14 -13.95 2.28 -15.65
N ASN A 15 -13.24 2.59 -14.57
CA ASN A 15 -11.79 2.44 -14.48
C ASN A 15 -11.43 1.06 -13.93
N THR A 16 -10.96 0.18 -14.80
CA THR A 16 -10.65 -1.23 -14.50
C THR A 16 -9.18 -1.47 -14.15
N PHE A 17 -8.37 -0.41 -13.97
CA PHE A 17 -6.93 -0.54 -13.75
C PHE A 17 -6.56 -1.51 -12.62
N MET A 18 -7.23 -1.41 -11.46
CA MET A 18 -6.93 -2.28 -10.31
C MET A 18 -7.37 -3.73 -10.55
N THR A 19 -8.54 -3.93 -11.15
CA THR A 19 -9.13 -5.26 -11.40
C THR A 19 -8.43 -6.00 -12.53
N GLU A 20 -8.11 -5.34 -13.65
CA GLU A 20 -7.39 -5.92 -14.77
C GLU A 20 -5.96 -6.33 -14.41
N ASN A 21 -5.28 -5.53 -13.59
CA ASN A 21 -3.93 -5.84 -13.12
C ASN A 21 -3.93 -6.77 -11.89
N LYS A 22 -5.10 -7.23 -11.43
CA LYS A 22 -5.26 -8.15 -10.28
C LYS A 22 -4.49 -7.67 -9.04
N VAL A 23 -4.47 -6.37 -8.81
CA VAL A 23 -3.75 -5.77 -7.68
C VAL A 23 -4.48 -6.10 -6.38
N PRO A 24 -3.90 -6.90 -5.48
CA PRO A 24 -4.54 -7.20 -4.21
C PRO A 24 -4.58 -5.96 -3.31
N PRO A 25 -5.54 -5.86 -2.39
CA PRO A 25 -5.51 -4.83 -1.35
C PRO A 25 -4.22 -4.93 -0.54
N HIS A 26 -3.45 -3.85 -0.49
CA HIS A 26 -2.18 -3.81 0.24
C HIS A 26 -1.87 -2.42 0.77
N LEU A 27 -1.02 -2.38 1.82
CA LEU A 27 -0.38 -1.18 2.33
C LEU A 27 1.07 -1.14 1.83
N THR A 28 1.46 -0.06 1.18
CA THR A 28 2.88 0.17 0.88
C THR A 28 3.55 0.80 2.09
N VAL A 29 4.52 0.11 2.70
CA VAL A 29 5.24 0.59 3.89
C VAL A 29 6.53 1.32 3.52
N ALA A 30 7.15 0.97 2.40
CA ALA A 30 8.31 1.67 1.87
C ALA A 30 8.32 1.66 0.34
N ALA A 31 8.83 2.72 -0.25
CA ALA A 31 9.25 2.77 -1.65
C ALA A 31 10.76 3.04 -1.65
N ILE A 32 11.52 2.11 -2.23
CA ILE A 32 12.98 2.10 -2.18
C ILE A 32 13.50 2.10 -3.62
N GLU A 33 14.30 3.10 -3.95
CA GLU A 33 15.10 3.10 -5.17
C GLU A 33 16.43 2.42 -4.86
N ALA A 34 16.76 1.36 -5.56
CA ALA A 34 18.00 0.62 -5.38
C ALA A 34 18.57 0.20 -6.73
N ARG A 35 19.88 0.08 -6.78
CA ARG A 35 20.60 -0.35 -7.97
C ARG A 35 20.26 -1.79 -8.37
N SER A 36 19.98 -2.63 -7.39
CA SER A 36 19.61 -4.02 -7.59
C SER A 36 18.65 -4.52 -6.49
N VAL A 37 17.61 -5.24 -6.90
CA VAL A 37 16.71 -5.93 -5.97
C VAL A 37 17.45 -6.96 -5.10
N LYS A 38 18.57 -7.52 -5.60
CA LYS A 38 19.37 -8.48 -4.84
C LYS A 38 19.92 -7.92 -3.54
N GLU A 39 20.24 -6.63 -3.52
CA GLU A 39 20.76 -5.93 -2.34
C GLU A 39 19.70 -5.75 -1.24
N LEU A 40 18.43 -5.69 -1.64
CA LEU A 40 17.31 -5.53 -0.71
C LEU A 40 16.84 -6.88 -0.12
N ARG A 41 17.14 -8.00 -0.78
CA ARG A 41 16.58 -9.30 -0.44
C ARG A 41 16.97 -9.78 0.95
N GLN A 42 18.26 -9.78 1.28
CA GLN A 42 18.72 -10.28 2.58
C GLN A 42 18.25 -9.41 3.75
N PRO A 43 18.38 -8.06 3.70
CA PRO A 43 17.81 -7.19 4.71
C PRO A 43 16.29 -7.37 4.89
N PHE A 44 15.56 -7.58 3.79
CA PHE A 44 14.13 -7.88 3.84
C PHE A 44 13.84 -9.18 4.59
N LEU A 45 14.51 -10.28 4.25
CA LEU A 45 14.31 -11.58 4.89
C LEU A 45 14.66 -11.55 6.38
N ASP A 46 15.73 -10.85 6.75
CA ASP A 46 16.13 -10.74 8.16
C ASP A 46 15.15 -9.89 8.98
N MET A 47 14.63 -8.82 8.40
CA MET A 47 13.59 -7.99 9.00
C MET A 47 12.28 -8.78 9.14
N ALA A 48 11.87 -9.52 8.10
CA ALA A 48 10.61 -10.24 8.05
C ALA A 48 10.52 -11.36 9.11
N LYS A 49 11.61 -12.05 9.43
CA LYS A 49 11.67 -13.09 10.48
C LYS A 49 11.18 -12.64 11.85
N GLY A 50 11.27 -11.34 12.15
CA GLY A 50 10.88 -10.76 13.43
C GLY A 50 9.50 -10.10 13.42
N LEU A 51 8.79 -10.14 12.30
CA LEU A 51 7.47 -9.53 12.18
C LEU A 51 6.39 -10.48 12.71
N LYS A 52 5.32 -9.86 13.21
CA LYS A 52 4.10 -10.54 13.65
C LYS A 52 2.92 -9.92 12.93
N ALA A 53 1.89 -10.72 12.71
CA ALA A 53 0.59 -10.23 12.27
C ALA A 53 0.06 -9.15 13.22
N GLY A 54 -0.71 -8.20 12.70
CA GLY A 54 -1.25 -7.14 13.51
C GLY A 54 -2.53 -6.54 12.94
N SER A 55 -3.40 -6.14 13.86
CA SER A 55 -4.70 -5.59 13.54
C SER A 55 -4.61 -4.10 13.21
N ILE A 56 -5.42 -3.68 12.24
CA ILE A 56 -5.58 -2.29 11.81
C ILE A 56 -7.07 -1.96 11.67
N SER A 57 -7.44 -0.73 12.00
CA SER A 57 -8.80 -0.20 11.83
C SER A 57 -8.81 0.77 10.66
N LEU A 58 -9.41 0.38 9.54
CA LEU A 58 -9.59 1.24 8.36
C LEU A 58 -10.82 2.12 8.59
N VAL A 59 -10.63 3.44 8.69
CA VAL A 59 -11.63 4.36 9.24
C VAL A 59 -12.07 5.49 8.30
N SER A 60 -11.31 5.75 7.23
CA SER A 60 -11.61 6.88 6.36
C SER A 60 -11.21 6.61 4.92
N THR A 61 -11.76 7.39 4.02
CA THR A 61 -11.35 7.45 2.61
C THR A 61 -10.60 8.73 2.35
N GLY A 62 -9.74 8.74 1.33
CA GLY A 62 -8.99 9.92 0.94
C GLY A 62 -8.50 9.87 -0.50
N GLN A 63 -7.79 10.92 -0.88
CA GLN A 63 -7.27 11.09 -2.23
C GLN A 63 -5.80 11.48 -2.18
N LEU A 64 -4.98 10.81 -2.97
CA LEU A 64 -3.67 11.30 -3.37
C LEU A 64 -3.79 11.82 -4.80
N LEU A 65 -3.91 13.13 -4.89
CA LEU A 65 -4.12 13.81 -6.17
C LEU A 65 -2.88 13.66 -7.08
N PRO A 66 -3.09 13.59 -8.39
CA PRO A 66 -4.40 13.73 -9.04
C PRO A 66 -5.13 12.41 -9.32
N TYR A 67 -4.55 11.21 -9.01
CA TYR A 67 -5.00 9.96 -9.66
C TYR A 67 -5.39 8.81 -8.72
N VAL A 68 -5.21 8.93 -7.41
CA VAL A 68 -5.38 7.80 -6.48
C VAL A 68 -6.47 8.06 -5.47
N PHE A 69 -7.41 7.12 -5.37
CA PHE A 69 -8.40 7.05 -4.30
C PHE A 69 -8.08 5.89 -3.37
N TYR A 70 -8.16 6.10 -2.05
CA TYR A 70 -7.72 5.13 -1.07
C TYR A 70 -8.62 5.08 0.17
N VAL A 71 -8.45 4.02 0.97
CA VAL A 71 -8.88 3.96 2.36
C VAL A 71 -7.67 4.00 3.28
N THR A 72 -7.80 4.60 4.45
CA THR A 72 -6.70 4.80 5.39
C THR A 72 -7.03 4.21 6.76
N PRO A 73 -6.08 3.51 7.40
CA PRO A 73 -6.21 3.08 8.78
C PRO A 73 -5.89 4.22 9.76
N VAL A 74 -6.30 4.02 11.00
CA VAL A 74 -5.69 4.74 12.12
C VAL A 74 -4.22 4.34 12.22
N LEU A 75 -3.33 5.31 12.32
CA LEU A 75 -1.91 5.05 12.59
C LEU A 75 -1.78 4.61 14.06
N ASN A 76 -1.83 3.30 14.30
CA ASN A 76 -1.68 2.69 15.61
C ASN A 76 -0.20 2.34 15.92
N GLU A 77 0.05 1.82 17.11
CA GLU A 77 1.40 1.43 17.55
C GLU A 77 2.01 0.37 16.63
N TYR A 78 1.21 -0.63 16.22
CA TYR A 78 1.66 -1.68 15.31
C TYR A 78 2.17 -1.13 13.97
N LEU A 79 1.40 -0.24 13.33
CA LEU A 79 1.80 0.38 12.06
C LEU A 79 3.02 1.29 12.23
N THR A 80 3.11 1.99 13.36
CA THR A 80 4.27 2.84 13.69
C THR A 80 5.53 1.98 13.85
N GLU A 81 5.45 0.88 14.59
CA GLU A 81 6.56 -0.07 14.75
C GLU A 81 6.95 -0.72 13.43
N LEU A 82 5.97 -1.15 12.61
CA LEU A 82 6.21 -1.73 11.29
C LEU A 82 6.97 -0.77 10.40
N SER A 83 6.53 0.49 10.31
CA SER A 83 7.21 1.54 9.54
C SER A 83 8.64 1.76 10.01
N ASN A 84 8.87 1.83 11.33
CA ASN A 84 10.20 1.98 11.90
C ASN A 84 11.11 0.78 11.60
N LYS A 85 10.60 -0.46 11.74
CA LYS A 85 11.36 -1.68 11.45
C LYS A 85 11.78 -1.73 9.98
N VAL A 86 10.84 -1.46 9.07
CA VAL A 86 11.14 -1.41 7.64
C VAL A 86 12.16 -0.32 7.33
N TYR A 87 11.99 0.89 7.86
CA TYR A 87 12.94 1.97 7.66
C TYR A 87 14.35 1.60 8.16
N CYS A 88 14.47 1.04 9.37
CA CYS A 88 15.75 0.64 9.94
C CYS A 88 16.45 -0.48 9.16
N ALA A 89 15.69 -1.37 8.51
CA ALA A 89 16.27 -2.45 7.70
C ALA A 89 16.97 -1.95 6.43
N PHE A 90 16.56 -0.80 5.90
CA PHE A 90 17.02 -0.33 4.59
C PHE A 90 17.75 1.02 4.60
N LYS A 91 17.64 1.82 5.67
CA LYS A 91 18.15 3.22 5.71
C LYS A 91 19.65 3.37 5.50
N ASP A 92 20.44 2.36 5.86
CA ASP A 92 21.90 2.39 5.83
C ASP A 92 22.48 1.56 4.67
N LEU A 93 21.64 1.06 3.76
CA LEU A 93 22.12 0.31 2.62
C LEU A 93 22.79 1.23 1.60
N PRO A 94 24.01 0.90 1.15
CA PRO A 94 24.66 1.62 0.07
C PRO A 94 23.84 1.49 -1.21
N ASP A 95 23.80 2.53 -2.00
CA ASP A 95 23.09 2.56 -3.29
C ASP A 95 21.56 2.29 -3.21
N ALA A 96 20.96 2.49 -2.01
CA ALA A 96 19.51 2.44 -1.82
C ALA A 96 19.01 3.73 -1.16
N GLU A 97 17.91 4.27 -1.69
CA GLU A 97 17.28 5.47 -1.14
C GLU A 97 15.80 5.20 -0.84
N ILE A 98 15.41 5.42 0.41
CA ILE A 98 14.00 5.35 0.81
C ILE A 98 13.35 6.69 0.51
N SER A 99 12.26 6.65 -0.26
CA SER A 99 11.46 7.83 -0.56
C SER A 99 11.06 8.58 0.72
N LYS A 100 11.24 9.89 0.70
CA LYS A 100 10.94 10.76 1.86
C LYS A 100 9.50 10.64 2.38
N TYR A 101 8.55 10.23 1.52
CA TYR A 101 7.14 10.04 1.88
C TYR A 101 6.88 8.76 2.69
N TYR A 102 7.87 7.86 2.76
CA TYR A 102 7.80 6.59 3.49
C TYR A 102 8.73 6.55 4.71
N ARG A 103 9.36 7.68 5.06
CA ARG A 103 10.15 7.77 6.28
C ARG A 103 9.24 7.86 7.50
N PRO A 104 9.63 7.30 8.66
CA PRO A 104 8.88 7.48 9.90
C PRO A 104 8.54 8.94 10.17
N GLY A 105 7.30 9.18 10.58
CA GLY A 105 6.76 10.54 10.75
C GLY A 105 6.21 11.22 9.50
N ASN A 106 6.56 10.74 8.30
CA ASN A 106 6.04 11.27 7.02
C ASN A 106 5.12 10.28 6.29
N TRP A 107 5.09 9.03 6.73
CA TRP A 107 4.32 7.99 6.10
C TRP A 107 2.82 8.16 6.33
N LEU A 108 2.06 8.15 5.25
CA LEU A 108 0.60 8.08 5.26
C LEU A 108 0.19 6.65 4.88
N PRO A 109 -0.19 5.78 5.85
CA PRO A 109 -0.66 4.44 5.52
C PRO A 109 -1.98 4.50 4.76
N HIS A 110 -2.06 3.82 3.63
CA HIS A 110 -3.28 3.76 2.82
C HIS A 110 -3.36 2.48 2.00
N VAL A 111 -4.58 2.04 1.73
CA VAL A 111 -4.89 0.97 0.79
C VAL A 111 -5.55 1.59 -0.44
N THR A 112 -4.91 1.48 -1.58
CA THR A 112 -5.43 2.02 -2.85
C THR A 112 -6.67 1.24 -3.27
N ILE A 113 -7.76 1.95 -3.53
CA ILE A 113 -9.04 1.42 -4.01
C ILE A 113 -9.26 1.74 -5.48
N GLY A 114 -8.70 2.86 -5.96
CA GLY A 114 -8.72 3.25 -7.36
C GLY A 114 -7.44 3.96 -7.76
N LYS A 115 -6.91 3.66 -8.92
CA LYS A 115 -5.65 4.21 -9.44
C LYS A 115 -5.82 4.67 -10.89
N LYS A 116 -5.09 5.72 -11.28
CA LYS A 116 -5.20 6.37 -12.60
C LYS A 116 -6.60 6.89 -12.90
N LEU A 117 -7.30 7.36 -11.87
CA LEU A 117 -8.61 7.97 -12.02
C LEU A 117 -8.49 9.36 -12.65
N SER A 118 -9.40 9.68 -13.58
CA SER A 118 -9.60 11.07 -14.01
C SER A 118 -10.28 11.89 -12.90
N GLU A 119 -10.35 13.20 -13.06
CA GLU A 119 -11.05 14.07 -12.10
C GLU A 119 -12.52 13.65 -11.92
N GLU A 120 -13.22 13.35 -13.01
CA GLU A 120 -14.61 12.92 -12.96
C GLU A 120 -14.76 11.54 -12.29
N GLN A 121 -13.87 10.59 -12.63
CA GLN A 121 -13.84 9.28 -11.97
C GLN A 121 -13.52 9.37 -10.48
N MET A 122 -12.70 10.35 -10.07
CA MET A 122 -12.41 10.61 -8.66
C MET A 122 -13.66 11.07 -7.90
N LYS A 123 -14.47 11.94 -8.50
CA LYS A 123 -15.77 12.38 -7.93
C LYS A 123 -16.71 11.20 -7.78
N GLN A 124 -16.84 10.38 -8.82
CA GLN A 124 -17.67 9.17 -8.80
C GLN A 124 -17.19 8.15 -7.75
N ALA A 125 -15.87 7.93 -7.62
CA ALA A 125 -15.30 7.07 -6.59
C ALA A 125 -15.64 7.59 -5.18
N PHE A 126 -15.53 8.90 -4.96
CA PHE A 126 -15.91 9.51 -3.70
C PHE A 126 -17.40 9.30 -3.40
N GLU A 127 -18.28 9.56 -4.35
CA GLU A 127 -19.73 9.41 -4.16
C GLU A 127 -20.14 7.98 -3.82
N VAL A 128 -19.57 6.99 -4.50
CA VAL A 128 -19.89 5.59 -4.23
C VAL A 128 -19.34 5.16 -2.86
N MET A 129 -18.15 5.58 -2.53
CA MET A 129 -17.54 5.24 -1.23
C MET A 129 -18.21 5.99 -0.07
N TYR A 130 -18.66 7.22 -0.27
CA TYR A 130 -19.47 7.94 0.72
C TYR A 130 -20.74 7.16 1.12
N LYS A 131 -21.35 6.48 0.16
CA LYS A 131 -22.57 5.68 0.39
C LYS A 131 -22.30 4.26 0.93
N ARG A 132 -21.13 3.71 0.64
CA ARG A 132 -20.86 2.27 0.84
C ARG A 132 -19.81 1.99 1.90
N PHE A 133 -18.85 2.89 2.08
CA PHE A 133 -17.77 2.66 3.02
C PHE A 133 -18.28 2.68 4.46
N GLN A 134 -17.83 1.70 5.22
CA GLN A 134 -17.98 1.68 6.67
C GLN A 134 -16.63 1.29 7.27
N PRO A 135 -16.27 1.85 8.43
CA PRO A 135 -15.07 1.44 9.14
C PRO A 135 -15.03 -0.08 9.32
N LEU A 136 -13.86 -0.65 9.12
CA LEU A 136 -13.66 -2.10 9.21
C LEU A 136 -12.33 -2.44 9.85
N GLU A 137 -12.32 -3.54 10.59
CA GLU A 137 -11.11 -4.15 11.12
C GLU A 137 -10.49 -5.09 10.08
N ALA A 138 -9.18 -5.07 9.98
CA ALA A 138 -8.40 -5.95 9.12
C ALA A 138 -7.13 -6.39 9.85
N GLU A 139 -6.48 -7.42 9.35
CA GLU A 139 -5.22 -7.91 9.88
C GLU A 139 -4.17 -7.93 8.75
N ILE A 140 -2.98 -7.44 9.06
CA ILE A 140 -1.81 -7.58 8.19
C ILE A 140 -1.17 -8.92 8.56
N VAL A 141 -1.19 -9.87 7.63
CA VAL A 141 -0.72 -11.24 7.83
C VAL A 141 0.48 -11.59 6.97
N GLU A 142 0.82 -10.72 6.02
CA GLU A 142 1.88 -10.95 5.05
C GLU A 142 2.63 -9.65 4.76
N ILE A 143 3.93 -9.76 4.53
CA ILE A 143 4.75 -8.68 4.00
C ILE A 143 5.51 -9.19 2.77
N GLY A 144 5.52 -8.38 1.72
CA GLY A 144 6.19 -8.72 0.46
C GLY A 144 7.13 -7.63 -0.01
N LEU A 145 8.16 -8.03 -0.74
CA LEU A 145 9.03 -7.15 -1.51
C LEU A 145 8.71 -7.31 -2.99
N SER A 146 8.18 -6.28 -3.62
CA SER A 146 7.86 -6.30 -5.05
C SER A 146 8.64 -5.24 -5.82
N LYS A 147 9.01 -5.57 -7.05
CA LYS A 147 9.61 -4.63 -7.99
C LYS A 147 8.48 -3.93 -8.75
N VAL A 148 8.39 -2.62 -8.61
CA VAL A 148 7.46 -1.79 -9.38
C VAL A 148 8.18 -1.33 -10.65
N ASN A 149 8.06 -2.12 -11.72
CA ASN A 149 8.51 -1.71 -13.05
C ASN A 149 7.36 -1.95 -14.03
N PRO A 150 7.05 -1.03 -14.96
CA PRO A 150 5.91 -1.19 -15.86
C PRO A 150 5.93 -2.44 -16.75
N HIS A 151 6.98 -3.26 -16.71
CA HIS A 151 7.14 -4.39 -17.61
C HIS A 151 7.66 -5.71 -16.98
N GLU A 152 7.79 -5.81 -15.66
CA GLU A 152 8.21 -7.07 -15.03
C GLU A 152 7.34 -7.39 -13.81
N ASP A 153 6.79 -8.61 -13.78
CA ASP A 153 6.08 -9.15 -12.61
C ASP A 153 7.04 -9.18 -11.40
N GLY A 154 6.61 -8.55 -10.33
CA GLY A 154 7.38 -8.50 -9.09
C GLY A 154 7.48 -9.88 -8.46
N LEU A 155 8.66 -10.24 -7.97
CA LEU A 155 8.85 -11.37 -7.07
C LEU A 155 8.14 -11.04 -5.74
N ILE A 156 7.06 -11.76 -5.45
CA ILE A 156 6.46 -11.82 -4.12
C ILE A 156 7.15 -12.99 -3.42
N ASP A 157 8.06 -12.71 -2.51
CA ASP A 157 8.54 -13.71 -1.57
C ASP A 157 7.58 -13.72 -0.38
N ASN A 158 6.77 -14.76 -0.29
CA ASN A 158 5.95 -15.03 0.89
C ASN A 158 6.88 -15.47 2.03
N VAL A 159 6.73 -14.87 3.19
CA VAL A 159 7.43 -15.24 4.44
C VAL A 159 6.41 -15.85 5.41
#